data_0fa70cecc037d3c69c4e052e9a7af3d9
#
_entry.id   0fa70cecc037d3c69c4e052e9a7af3d9
#
_cell.length_a   1.000
_cell.length_b   1.000
_cell.length_c   1.000
_cell.angle_alpha   90.00
_cell.angle_beta   90.00
_cell.angle_gamma   90.00
#
_symmetry.space_group_name_H-M   'P 1'
#
loop_
_entity.id
_entity.type
_entity.pdbx_description
1 polymer ?
#
loop_
_entity_poly.entity_id
_entity_poly.type
_entity_poly.pdbx_seq_one_letter_code
_entity_poly.pdbx_strand_id
1 'polypeptide(L)'
;AQRVMAEYHYDVVVIGAGPAGEGAAMNAAKNGKRVAIIENKEMVGGNCTHLGTIPSKALRHAVKQIITFNTNSMFRDIGEPRWFSFPRVLKNAERVISKQVKLRTQFYARNRVDLYTGTAYFVDPHRIEIRGTQTSNEVLNAKNVVIATGSRPYLPADINFRHTRIYNSDTILKLSHTPRTLAIYGAGVIGSE
;
A
#
# COMPACT_ATOMS: atom_id res chain seq x y z
N ALA A 1 -1.02 30.03 37.79
CA ALA A 1 -1.45 28.69 37.35
C ALA A 1 -0.28 28.07 36.58
N GLN A 2 0.46 27.15 37.23
CA GLN A 2 1.47 26.35 36.55
C GLN A 2 0.78 25.46 35.49
N ARG A 3 1.06 25.69 34.24
CA ARG A 3 0.66 24.82 33.15
C ARG A 3 1.48 23.52 33.31
N VAL A 4 0.86 22.48 33.86
CA VAL A 4 1.42 21.14 33.85
C VAL A 4 1.61 20.81 32.37
N MET A 5 2.88 20.76 31.94
CA MET A 5 3.22 20.34 30.57
C MET A 5 2.78 18.89 30.45
N ALA A 6 1.75 18.63 29.68
CA ALA A 6 1.36 17.26 29.37
C ALA A 6 2.54 16.53 28.73
N GLU A 7 3.01 15.49 29.41
CA GLU A 7 4.14 14.70 28.90
C GLU A 7 3.64 13.85 27.72
N TYR A 8 4.01 14.25 26.50
CA TYR A 8 3.66 13.50 25.31
C TYR A 8 4.62 12.32 25.11
N HIS A 9 4.07 11.15 24.83
CA HIS A 9 4.87 9.97 24.48
C HIS A 9 5.59 10.18 23.16
N TYR A 10 4.93 10.84 22.17
CA TYR A 10 5.44 11.11 20.84
C TYR A 10 5.34 12.59 20.47
N ASP A 11 6.33 13.08 19.75
CA ASP A 11 6.25 14.39 19.12
C ASP A 11 5.29 14.37 17.94
N VAL A 12 5.24 13.24 17.21
CA VAL A 12 4.38 13.03 16.05
C VAL A 12 3.84 11.60 16.04
N VAL A 13 2.52 11.47 15.96
CA VAL A 13 1.86 10.20 15.60
C VAL A 13 1.32 10.32 14.19
N VAL A 14 1.62 9.34 13.35
CA VAL A 14 1.17 9.28 11.96
C VAL A 14 0.14 8.18 11.81
N ILE A 15 -1.03 8.48 11.26
CA ILE A 15 -2.09 7.51 11.01
C ILE A 15 -2.05 7.09 9.55
N GLY A 16 -1.59 5.87 9.29
CA GLY A 16 -1.40 5.26 7.97
C GLY A 16 0.07 5.17 7.55
N ALA A 17 0.52 3.97 7.17
CA ALA A 17 1.88 3.66 6.73
C ALA A 17 2.02 3.63 5.18
N GLY A 18 1.17 4.36 4.46
CA GLY A 18 1.30 4.60 3.03
C GLY A 18 2.40 5.63 2.72
N PRO A 19 2.64 5.98 1.44
CA PRO A 19 3.72 6.90 1.04
C PRO A 19 3.70 8.25 1.75
N ALA A 20 2.50 8.82 1.96
CA ALA A 20 2.36 10.10 2.67
C ALA A 20 2.77 9.97 4.14
N GLY A 21 2.29 8.92 4.83
CA GLY A 21 2.66 8.66 6.22
C GLY A 21 4.13 8.30 6.39
N GLU A 22 4.68 7.48 5.50
CA GLU A 22 6.12 7.17 5.45
C GLU A 22 6.95 8.46 5.33
N GLY A 23 6.59 9.33 4.38
CA GLY A 23 7.29 10.60 4.18
C GLY A 23 7.24 11.51 5.41
N ALA A 24 6.07 11.64 6.04
CA ALA A 24 5.90 12.43 7.26
C ALA A 24 6.72 11.87 8.43
N ALA A 25 6.59 10.55 8.69
CA ALA A 25 7.28 9.89 9.78
C ALA A 25 8.80 9.94 9.62
N MET A 26 9.31 9.65 8.42
CA MET A 26 10.74 9.67 8.16
C MET A 26 11.34 11.08 8.24
N ASN A 27 10.61 12.09 7.78
CA ASN A 27 11.04 13.49 7.92
C ASN A 27 11.11 13.87 9.41
N ALA A 28 10.07 13.60 10.18
CA ALA A 28 10.05 13.89 11.60
C ALA A 28 11.18 13.17 12.36
N ALA A 29 11.38 11.87 12.10
CA ALA A 29 12.43 11.08 12.75
C ALA A 29 13.84 11.60 12.42
N LYS A 30 14.12 11.97 11.17
CA LYS A 30 15.39 12.56 10.77
C LYS A 30 15.67 13.93 11.41
N ASN A 31 14.62 14.62 11.83
CA ASN A 31 14.71 15.86 12.61
C ASN A 31 14.70 15.62 14.13
N GLY A 32 15.05 14.41 14.58
CA GLY A 32 15.21 14.06 15.98
C GLY A 32 13.92 13.98 16.78
N LYS A 33 12.76 13.82 16.12
CA LYS A 33 11.46 13.70 16.79
C LYS A 33 11.17 12.25 17.15
N ARG A 34 10.50 12.01 18.28
CA ARG A 34 9.93 10.72 18.64
C ARG A 34 8.66 10.49 17.82
N VAL A 35 8.64 9.42 17.04
CA VAL A 35 7.60 9.18 16.02
C VAL A 35 7.00 7.80 16.19
N ALA A 36 5.66 7.71 16.13
CA ALA A 36 4.93 6.47 15.96
C ALA A 36 4.10 6.51 14.68
N ILE A 37 3.91 5.33 14.07
CA ILE A 37 2.98 5.11 12.97
C ILE A 37 1.93 4.09 13.42
N ILE A 38 0.67 4.37 13.12
CA ILE A 38 -0.44 3.44 13.32
C ILE A 38 -0.93 2.99 11.95
N GLU A 39 -0.88 1.68 11.67
CA GLU A 39 -1.35 1.09 10.41
C GLU A 39 -2.44 0.05 10.71
N ASN A 40 -3.56 0.14 9.99
CA ASN A 40 -4.68 -0.77 10.21
C ASN A 40 -4.56 -2.11 9.50
N LYS A 41 -3.52 -2.30 8.70
CA LYS A 41 -3.20 -3.55 8.02
C LYS A 41 -1.96 -4.20 8.63
N GLU A 42 -1.82 -5.51 8.45
CA GLU A 42 -0.65 -6.24 8.93
C GLU A 42 0.65 -5.78 8.26
N MET A 43 0.57 -5.28 7.03
CA MET A 43 1.74 -4.87 6.25
C MET A 43 1.71 -3.38 5.94
N VAL A 44 2.85 -2.75 6.18
CA VAL A 44 3.09 -1.34 5.84
C VAL A 44 3.17 -1.11 4.32
N GLY A 45 3.02 0.14 3.89
CA GLY A 45 3.18 0.56 2.50
C GLY A 45 1.92 1.08 1.83
N GLY A 46 0.75 0.86 2.46
CA GLY A 46 -0.54 1.37 1.99
C GLY A 46 -0.94 0.86 0.60
N ASN A 47 -1.99 1.43 0.03
CA ASN A 47 -2.52 1.01 -1.27
C ASN A 47 -1.51 1.14 -2.41
N CYS A 48 -0.63 2.12 -2.40
CA CYS A 48 0.41 2.26 -3.42
C CYS A 48 1.35 1.06 -3.51
N THR A 49 1.62 0.40 -2.38
CA THR A 49 2.49 -0.79 -2.36
C THR A 49 1.72 -2.06 -2.68
N HIS A 50 0.47 -2.18 -2.22
CA HIS A 50 -0.27 -3.45 -2.25
C HIS A 50 -1.30 -3.56 -3.37
N LEU A 51 -1.91 -2.45 -3.81
CA LEU A 51 -3.10 -2.47 -4.67
C LEU A 51 -2.98 -1.57 -5.92
N GLY A 52 -2.07 -0.59 -5.91
CA GLY A 52 -2.02 0.42 -6.97
C GLY A 52 -0.68 0.47 -7.67
N THR A 53 0.06 1.51 -7.40
CA THR A 53 1.24 1.94 -8.17
C THR A 53 2.32 0.86 -8.33
N ILE A 54 2.71 0.18 -7.26
CA ILE A 54 3.81 -0.80 -7.35
C ILE A 54 3.38 -2.08 -8.08
N PRO A 55 2.23 -2.71 -7.75
CA PRO A 55 1.76 -3.89 -8.47
C PRO A 55 1.53 -3.64 -9.95
N SER A 56 0.86 -2.54 -10.32
CA SER A 56 0.55 -2.24 -11.71
C SER A 56 1.81 -2.00 -12.53
N LYS A 57 2.78 -1.25 -12.00
CA LYS A 57 4.06 -1.02 -12.69
C LYS A 57 4.89 -2.30 -12.82
N ALA A 58 4.91 -3.14 -11.78
CA ALA A 58 5.60 -4.43 -11.84
C ALA A 58 4.96 -5.37 -12.88
N LEU A 59 3.62 -5.40 -12.93
CA LEU A 59 2.85 -6.16 -13.92
C LEU A 59 3.15 -5.65 -15.33
N ARG A 60 2.99 -4.36 -15.57
CA ARG A 60 3.28 -3.74 -16.88
C ARG A 60 4.70 -3.99 -17.33
N HIS A 61 5.69 -3.88 -16.45
CA HIS A 61 7.09 -4.14 -16.75
C HIS A 61 7.28 -5.61 -17.22
N ALA A 62 6.71 -6.58 -16.49
CA ALA A 62 6.80 -7.98 -16.84
C ALA A 62 6.14 -8.28 -18.19
N VAL A 63 4.95 -7.73 -18.45
CA VAL A 63 4.25 -7.86 -19.74
C VAL A 63 5.07 -7.25 -20.86
N LYS A 64 5.63 -6.05 -20.66
CA LYS A 64 6.49 -5.40 -21.66
C LYS A 64 7.72 -6.27 -22.01
N GLN A 65 8.36 -6.88 -21.02
CA GLN A 65 9.50 -7.80 -21.29
C GLN A 65 9.08 -9.01 -22.12
N ILE A 66 7.92 -9.61 -21.83
CA ILE A 66 7.38 -10.74 -22.60
C ILE A 66 7.11 -10.33 -24.05
N ILE A 67 6.47 -9.18 -24.26
CA ILE A 67 6.19 -8.65 -25.60
C ILE A 67 7.50 -8.36 -26.33
N THR A 68 8.44 -7.66 -25.68
CA THR A 68 9.75 -7.35 -26.29
C THR A 68 10.48 -8.61 -26.72
N PHE A 69 10.50 -9.65 -25.88
CA PHE A 69 11.12 -10.93 -26.22
C PHE A 69 10.45 -11.57 -27.44
N ASN A 70 9.11 -11.61 -27.47
CA ASN A 70 8.37 -12.24 -28.56
C ASN A 70 8.42 -11.47 -29.89
N THR A 71 8.65 -10.16 -29.87
CA THR A 71 8.64 -9.28 -31.05
C THR A 71 10.02 -8.93 -31.56
N ASN A 72 11.08 -9.12 -30.77
CA ASN A 72 12.44 -8.78 -31.18
C ASN A 72 12.98 -9.81 -32.15
N SER A 73 13.41 -9.35 -33.35
CA SER A 73 13.99 -10.20 -34.40
C SER A 73 15.21 -10.98 -33.94
N MET A 74 15.99 -10.45 -33.00
CA MET A 74 17.18 -11.11 -32.42
C MET A 74 16.85 -12.42 -31.70
N PHE A 75 15.62 -12.57 -31.21
CA PHE A 75 15.18 -13.75 -30.46
C PHE A 75 14.32 -14.72 -31.26
N ARG A 76 14.04 -14.44 -32.56
CA ARG A 76 13.21 -15.29 -33.42
C ARG A 76 13.77 -16.68 -33.58
N ASP A 77 15.11 -16.81 -33.62
CA ASP A 77 15.80 -18.07 -33.81
C ASP A 77 15.93 -18.91 -32.54
N ILE A 78 15.50 -18.37 -31.38
CA ILE A 78 15.61 -19.07 -30.09
C ILE A 78 14.40 -19.99 -29.82
N GLY A 79 13.32 -19.88 -30.62
CA GLY A 79 12.15 -20.74 -30.53
C GLY A 79 10.82 -19.98 -30.61
N GLU A 80 9.75 -20.74 -30.38
CA GLU A 80 8.38 -20.23 -30.42
C GLU A 80 8.09 -19.12 -29.40
N PRO A 81 7.16 -18.19 -29.70
CA PRO A 81 6.73 -17.15 -28.78
C PRO A 81 6.33 -17.70 -27.42
N ARG A 82 6.82 -17.09 -26.35
CA ARG A 82 6.56 -17.50 -24.97
C ARG A 82 5.42 -16.69 -24.37
N TRP A 83 4.39 -17.39 -23.93
CA TRP A 83 3.25 -16.79 -23.25
C TRP A 83 3.12 -17.35 -21.84
N PHE A 84 2.68 -16.51 -20.92
CA PHE A 84 2.52 -16.85 -19.53
C PHE A 84 1.08 -16.55 -19.10
N SER A 85 0.54 -17.39 -18.21
CA SER A 85 -0.76 -17.10 -17.61
C SER A 85 -0.69 -15.84 -16.75
N PHE A 86 -1.79 -15.09 -16.70
CA PHE A 86 -1.89 -13.87 -15.89
C PHE A 86 -1.49 -14.10 -14.43
N PRO A 87 -1.93 -15.16 -13.74
CA PRO A 87 -1.49 -15.45 -12.36
C PRO A 87 0.03 -15.61 -12.22
N ARG A 88 0.70 -16.17 -13.24
CA ARG A 88 2.15 -16.31 -13.23
C ARG A 88 2.86 -14.95 -13.33
N VAL A 89 2.31 -14.03 -14.09
CA VAL A 89 2.84 -12.66 -14.20
C VAL A 89 2.58 -11.89 -12.91
N LEU A 90 1.39 -12.04 -12.31
CA LEU A 90 1.07 -11.45 -10.99
C LEU A 90 2.03 -11.89 -9.88
N LYS A 91 2.44 -13.16 -9.86
CA LYS A 91 3.39 -13.68 -8.89
C LYS A 91 4.73 -12.94 -8.90
N ASN A 92 5.13 -12.38 -10.04
CA ASN A 92 6.30 -11.51 -10.11
C ASN A 92 6.07 -10.18 -9.37
N ALA A 93 4.87 -9.60 -9.46
CA ALA A 93 4.52 -8.38 -8.73
C ALA A 93 4.52 -8.63 -7.20
N GLU A 94 4.04 -9.77 -6.73
CA GLU A 94 4.04 -10.15 -5.31
C GLU A 94 5.46 -10.16 -4.72
N ARG A 95 6.46 -10.61 -5.47
CA ARG A 95 7.87 -10.57 -5.03
C ARG A 95 8.37 -9.15 -4.86
N VAL A 96 7.97 -8.25 -5.75
CA VAL A 96 8.33 -6.83 -5.66
C VAL A 96 7.67 -6.21 -4.43
N ILE A 97 6.39 -6.49 -4.18
CA ILE A 97 5.65 -6.02 -3.01
C ILE A 97 6.35 -6.48 -1.72
N SER A 98 6.63 -7.78 -1.60
CA SER A 98 7.30 -8.33 -0.41
C SER A 98 8.65 -7.67 -0.13
N LYS A 99 9.44 -7.42 -1.18
CA LYS A 99 10.72 -6.68 -1.06
C LYS A 99 10.49 -5.25 -0.57
N GLN A 100 9.49 -4.57 -1.08
CA GLN A 100 9.15 -3.19 -0.69
C GLN A 100 8.69 -3.11 0.77
N VAL A 101 7.85 -4.04 1.21
CA VAL A 101 7.41 -4.12 2.62
C VAL A 101 8.60 -4.31 3.56
N LYS A 102 9.48 -5.29 3.23
CA LYS A 102 10.68 -5.54 4.02
C LYS A 102 11.59 -4.31 4.15
N LEU A 103 11.81 -3.60 3.05
CA LEU A 103 12.63 -2.38 3.06
C LEU A 103 12.03 -1.29 3.95
N ARG A 104 10.71 -1.07 3.88
CA ARG A 104 10.01 -0.06 4.70
C ARG A 104 10.06 -0.40 6.19
N THR A 105 9.79 -1.65 6.54
CA THR A 105 9.91 -2.10 7.93
C THR A 105 11.32 -1.89 8.48
N GLN A 106 12.34 -2.18 7.68
CA GLN A 106 13.72 -1.92 8.06
C GLN A 106 14.04 -0.42 8.19
N PHE A 107 13.44 0.44 7.36
CA PHE A 107 13.62 1.89 7.46
C PHE A 107 13.02 2.42 8.76
N TYR A 108 11.83 1.99 9.14
CA TYR A 108 11.21 2.38 10.41
C TYR A 108 12.09 1.96 11.58
N ALA A 109 12.52 0.70 11.63
CA ALA A 109 13.38 0.19 12.71
C ALA A 109 14.70 0.98 12.83
N ARG A 110 15.41 1.22 11.70
CA ARG A 110 16.67 1.99 11.70
C ARG A 110 16.52 3.42 12.17
N ASN A 111 15.38 4.03 11.92
CA ASN A 111 15.10 5.41 12.30
C ASN A 111 14.33 5.52 13.63
N ARG A 112 14.21 4.41 14.36
CA ARG A 112 13.52 4.36 15.66
C ARG A 112 12.10 4.91 15.60
N VAL A 113 11.38 4.57 14.52
CA VAL A 113 9.97 4.86 14.37
C VAL A 113 9.20 3.66 14.89
N ASP A 114 8.36 3.88 15.90
CA ASP A 114 7.53 2.83 16.48
C ASP A 114 6.34 2.54 15.57
N LEU A 115 6.08 1.26 15.32
CA LEU A 115 5.00 0.81 14.44
C LEU A 115 3.94 0.06 15.25
N TYR A 116 2.72 0.56 15.21
CA TYR A 116 1.55 -0.02 15.84
C TYR A 116 0.58 -0.54 14.79
N THR A 117 0.07 -1.75 15.01
CA THR A 117 -0.95 -2.35 14.13
C THR A 117 -2.32 -2.22 14.77
N GLY A 118 -3.25 -1.55 14.09
CA GLY A 118 -4.62 -1.35 14.55
C GLY A 118 -5.28 -0.14 13.90
N THR A 119 -6.54 0.09 14.24
CA THR A 119 -7.28 1.25 13.78
C THR A 119 -7.20 2.37 14.80
N ALA A 120 -6.79 3.54 14.34
CA ALA A 120 -6.66 4.73 15.17
C ALA A 120 -7.99 5.45 15.36
N TYR A 121 -8.29 5.83 16.60
CA TYR A 121 -9.45 6.64 16.98
C TYR A 121 -9.00 7.82 17.81
N PHE A 122 -9.45 9.02 17.51
CA PHE A 122 -9.22 10.17 18.34
C PHE A 122 -10.09 10.10 19.61
N VAL A 123 -9.45 10.13 20.77
CA VAL A 123 -10.11 10.35 22.06
C VAL A 123 -10.24 11.86 22.30
N ASP A 124 -9.17 12.59 21.97
CA ASP A 124 -9.09 14.05 21.93
C ASP A 124 -7.99 14.48 20.94
N PRO A 125 -7.70 15.78 20.74
CA PRO A 125 -6.70 16.25 19.76
C PRO A 125 -5.28 15.69 19.96
N HIS A 126 -4.96 15.19 21.15
CA HIS A 126 -3.63 14.71 21.51
C HIS A 126 -3.59 13.25 21.94
N ARG A 127 -4.74 12.59 22.10
CA ARG A 127 -4.83 11.18 22.52
C ARG A 127 -5.49 10.34 21.44
N ILE A 128 -4.75 9.33 20.99
CA ILE A 128 -5.17 8.41 19.94
C ILE A 128 -5.27 7.00 20.54
N GLU A 129 -6.48 6.45 20.57
CA GLU A 129 -6.73 5.06 20.93
C GLU A 129 -6.47 4.16 19.70
N ILE A 130 -5.72 3.08 19.91
CA ILE A 130 -5.49 2.04 18.92
C ILE A 130 -6.38 0.86 19.25
N ARG A 131 -7.29 0.52 18.36
CA ARG A 131 -8.10 -0.69 18.45
C ARG A 131 -7.56 -1.73 17.49
N GLY A 132 -6.97 -2.77 18.02
CA GLY A 132 -6.34 -3.82 17.25
C GLY A 132 -6.99 -5.18 17.51
N THR A 133 -6.60 -6.17 16.69
CA THR A 133 -7.10 -7.54 16.80
C THR A 133 -6.35 -8.37 17.86
N GLN A 134 -5.22 -7.91 18.39
CA GLN A 134 -4.32 -8.73 19.22
C GLN A 134 -3.86 -8.12 20.54
N THR A 135 -4.15 -6.84 20.81
CA THR A 135 -3.76 -6.18 22.07
C THR A 135 -4.92 -5.40 22.67
N SER A 136 -4.93 -5.29 24.02
CA SER A 136 -5.80 -4.34 24.73
C SER A 136 -5.66 -2.94 24.12
N ASN A 137 -6.76 -2.20 24.07
CA ASN A 137 -6.79 -0.82 23.57
C ASN A 137 -5.65 0.00 24.19
N GLU A 138 -4.71 0.41 23.34
CA GLU A 138 -3.59 1.23 23.74
C GLU A 138 -3.86 2.69 23.38
N VAL A 139 -3.52 3.62 24.27
CA VAL A 139 -3.69 5.04 24.03
C VAL A 139 -2.34 5.72 23.93
N LEU A 140 -2.07 6.35 22.79
CA LEU A 140 -0.88 7.15 22.56
C LEU A 140 -1.15 8.63 22.79
N ASN A 141 -0.24 9.30 23.52
CA ASN A 141 -0.25 10.75 23.70
C ASN A 141 0.72 11.38 22.70
N ALA A 142 0.21 12.27 21.83
CA ALA A 142 0.95 12.90 20.75
C ALA A 142 0.88 14.42 20.82
N LYS A 143 2.03 15.09 20.62
CA LYS A 143 2.05 16.55 20.47
C LYS A 143 1.38 16.99 19.18
N ASN A 144 1.61 16.23 18.09
CA ASN A 144 1.04 16.46 16.76
C ASN A 144 0.58 15.13 16.16
N VAL A 145 -0.46 15.19 15.34
CA VAL A 145 -0.97 14.02 14.59
C VAL A 145 -1.01 14.33 13.11
N VAL A 146 -0.52 13.40 12.30
CA VAL A 146 -0.60 13.46 10.84
C VAL A 146 -1.57 12.39 10.36
N ILE A 147 -2.65 12.80 9.70
CA ILE A 147 -3.64 11.90 9.11
C ILE A 147 -3.23 11.61 7.67
N ALA A 148 -2.83 10.37 7.40
CA ALA A 148 -2.33 9.89 6.11
C ALA A 148 -3.03 8.58 5.69
N THR A 149 -4.33 8.51 5.87
CA THR A 149 -5.16 7.30 5.73
C THR A 149 -5.39 6.87 4.27
N GLY A 150 -4.96 7.67 3.29
CA GLY A 150 -5.07 7.37 1.87
C GLY A 150 -6.49 7.47 1.31
N SER A 151 -6.73 6.73 0.23
CA SER A 151 -8.00 6.74 -0.50
C SER A 151 -8.45 5.33 -0.86
N ARG A 152 -9.70 5.19 -1.28
CA ARG A 152 -10.29 3.95 -1.78
C ARG A 152 -10.88 4.20 -3.18
N PRO A 153 -10.93 3.19 -4.05
CA PRO A 153 -11.68 3.30 -5.30
C PRO A 153 -13.13 3.67 -5.03
N TYR A 154 -13.64 4.61 -5.82
CA TYR A 154 -15.08 4.86 -5.84
C TYR A 154 -15.78 3.68 -6.50
N LEU A 155 -16.83 3.18 -5.87
CA LEU A 155 -17.66 2.09 -6.38
C LEU A 155 -19.05 2.65 -6.69
N PRO A 156 -19.42 2.87 -7.97
CA PRO A 156 -20.76 3.29 -8.37
C PRO A 156 -21.81 2.33 -7.86
N ALA A 157 -22.94 2.86 -7.37
CA ALA A 157 -24.01 2.05 -6.76
C ALA A 157 -24.78 1.20 -7.77
N ASP A 158 -24.77 1.59 -9.03
CA ASP A 158 -25.40 0.92 -10.16
C ASP A 158 -24.59 -0.28 -10.70
N ILE A 159 -23.36 -0.46 -10.24
CA ILE A 159 -22.46 -1.55 -10.64
C ILE A 159 -22.36 -2.58 -9.52
N ASN A 160 -22.73 -3.82 -9.82
CA ASN A 160 -22.64 -4.92 -8.84
C ASN A 160 -21.21 -5.47 -8.72
N PHE A 161 -20.35 -4.85 -7.92
CA PHE A 161 -18.97 -5.33 -7.64
C PHE A 161 -18.89 -6.66 -6.85
N ARG A 162 -20.03 -7.24 -6.44
CA ARG A 162 -20.06 -8.61 -5.88
C ARG A 162 -20.12 -9.69 -6.96
N HIS A 163 -20.36 -9.29 -8.21
CA HIS A 163 -20.37 -10.22 -9.34
C HIS A 163 -18.96 -10.74 -9.64
N THR A 164 -18.82 -12.04 -9.84
CA THR A 164 -17.53 -12.73 -9.99
C THR A 164 -16.71 -12.34 -11.22
N ARG A 165 -17.29 -11.63 -12.18
CA ARG A 165 -16.63 -11.14 -13.41
C ARG A 165 -16.49 -9.63 -13.45
N ILE A 166 -16.81 -8.91 -12.38
CA ILE A 166 -16.68 -7.46 -12.29
C ILE A 166 -15.58 -7.14 -11.31
N TYR A 167 -14.57 -6.45 -11.77
CA TYR A 167 -13.37 -6.10 -11.02
C TYR A 167 -13.18 -4.58 -11.02
N ASN A 168 -12.62 -4.05 -9.97
CA ASN A 168 -12.02 -2.72 -9.94
C ASN A 168 -10.48 -2.84 -9.98
N SER A 169 -9.77 -1.72 -9.93
CA SER A 169 -8.31 -1.67 -9.93
C SER A 169 -7.65 -2.50 -8.82
N ASP A 170 -8.30 -2.65 -7.67
CA ASP A 170 -7.75 -3.39 -6.53
C ASP A 170 -8.02 -4.90 -6.66
N THR A 171 -9.23 -5.25 -7.11
CA THR A 171 -9.66 -6.65 -7.16
C THR A 171 -9.14 -7.40 -8.37
N ILE A 172 -8.83 -6.72 -9.48
CA ILE A 172 -8.25 -7.34 -10.69
C ILE A 172 -6.90 -8.02 -10.39
N LEU A 173 -6.16 -7.52 -9.41
CA LEU A 173 -4.89 -8.09 -8.98
C LEU A 173 -5.04 -9.45 -8.26
N LYS A 174 -6.27 -9.88 -8.00
CA LYS A 174 -6.58 -11.19 -7.40
C LYS A 174 -7.12 -12.19 -8.42
N LEU A 175 -7.09 -11.85 -9.70
CA LEU A 175 -7.61 -12.71 -10.77
C LEU A 175 -6.79 -14.00 -10.86
N SER A 176 -7.46 -15.14 -10.70
CA SER A 176 -6.85 -16.47 -10.64
C SER A 176 -6.70 -17.16 -11.99
N HIS A 177 -7.16 -16.54 -13.07
CA HIS A 177 -7.10 -17.09 -14.44
C HIS A 177 -6.78 -16.00 -15.45
N THR A 178 -6.45 -16.40 -16.67
CA THR A 178 -6.30 -15.48 -17.81
C THR A 178 -7.64 -15.36 -18.53
N PRO A 179 -8.28 -14.18 -18.56
CA PRO A 179 -9.53 -14.02 -19.28
C PRO A 179 -9.30 -14.09 -20.79
N ARG A 180 -10.25 -14.62 -21.56
CA ARG A 180 -10.20 -14.62 -23.03
C ARG A 180 -10.49 -13.23 -23.59
N THR A 181 -11.40 -12.52 -22.96
CA THR A 181 -11.82 -11.17 -23.32
C THR A 181 -11.93 -10.32 -22.07
N LEU A 182 -11.60 -9.05 -22.17
CA LEU A 182 -11.71 -8.07 -21.10
C LEU A 182 -12.36 -6.79 -21.66
N ALA A 183 -13.40 -6.31 -20.99
CA ALA A 183 -13.96 -5.00 -21.25
C ALA A 183 -13.51 -4.05 -20.13
N ILE A 184 -13.01 -2.88 -20.49
CA ILE A 184 -12.55 -1.85 -19.56
C ILE A 184 -13.51 -0.68 -19.63
N TYR A 185 -14.17 -0.37 -18.52
CA TYR A 185 -15.04 0.77 -18.39
C TYR A 185 -14.31 1.94 -17.74
N GLY A 186 -13.86 2.86 -18.55
CA GLY A 186 -13.07 4.03 -18.18
C GLY A 186 -11.73 4.09 -18.93
N ALA A 187 -11.47 5.24 -19.57
CA ALA A 187 -10.26 5.49 -20.35
C ALA A 187 -9.28 6.45 -19.65
N GLY A 188 -9.39 6.59 -18.34
CA GLY A 188 -8.43 7.34 -17.52
C GLY A 188 -7.12 6.57 -17.32
N VAL A 189 -6.22 7.13 -16.52
CA VAL A 189 -4.88 6.55 -16.27
C VAL A 189 -4.96 5.10 -15.81
N ILE A 190 -5.87 4.78 -14.89
CA ILE A 190 -6.03 3.43 -14.34
C ILE A 190 -6.55 2.46 -15.41
N GLY A 191 -7.57 2.88 -16.18
CA GLY A 191 -8.15 2.01 -17.21
C GLY A 191 -7.24 1.80 -18.42
N SER A 192 -6.35 2.75 -18.71
CA SER A 192 -5.39 2.66 -19.82
C SER A 192 -4.16 1.83 -19.46
N GLU A 193 -3.81 1.74 -18.18
CA GLU A 193 -2.67 0.95 -17.70
C GLU A 193 -3.04 -0.52 -17.49
#